data_2b5f1541196dabd8176f07fdfef6cdde
#
_entry.id   2b5f1541196dabd8176f07fdfef6cdde
#
_cell.length_a   1.000
_cell.length_b   1.000
_cell.length_c   1.000
_cell.angle_alpha   90.00
_cell.angle_beta   90.00
_cell.angle_gamma   90.00
#
_symmetry.space_group_name_H-M   'P 1'
#
loop_
_entity.id
_entity.type
_entity.pdbx_description
1 polymer ?
#
loop_
_entity_poly.entity_id
_entity_poly.type
_entity_poly.pdbx_seq_one_letter_code
_entity_poly.pdbx_strand_id
1 'polypeptide(L)'
;MKETLRPGATKTKRLTVDRERTISFMGEEGRVYATPSLIGDIEGTCRELLLDHADTDEESVGMEISLRHLAPTLLDMQVEITAWVVAVDGRKVLFEISAKDEVEPIATSTHTRFVVDVAKRQERLKAKAAKRTAVRAG
;
A
#
# COMPACT_ATOMS: atom_id res chain seq x y z
N MET A 1 18.64 -3.76 2.91
CA MET A 1 18.13 -2.94 1.78
C MET A 1 19.28 -2.62 0.83
N LYS A 2 19.00 -2.68 -0.45
CA LYS A 2 19.97 -2.31 -1.47
C LYS A 2 20.17 -0.79 -1.51
N GLU A 3 21.34 -0.35 -1.93
CA GLU A 3 21.66 1.08 -2.07
C GLU A 3 20.79 1.79 -3.12
N THR A 4 20.17 1.03 -4.01
CA THR A 4 19.22 1.56 -5.00
C THR A 4 17.93 2.08 -4.38
N LEU A 5 17.63 1.70 -3.14
CA LEU A 5 16.50 2.25 -2.38
C LEU A 5 16.88 3.64 -1.87
N ARG A 6 16.51 4.64 -2.64
CA ARG A 6 16.82 6.06 -2.38
C ARG A 6 15.75 6.95 -2.96
N PRO A 7 15.69 8.22 -2.57
CA PRO A 7 14.74 9.17 -3.15
C PRO A 7 14.79 9.15 -4.69
N GLY A 8 13.60 9.12 -5.29
CA GLY A 8 13.45 9.03 -6.74
C GLY A 8 13.20 7.62 -7.26
N ALA A 9 13.44 6.56 -6.47
CA ALA A 9 13.03 5.21 -6.85
C ALA A 9 11.51 5.18 -7.05
N THR A 10 11.05 4.54 -8.12
CA THR A 10 9.65 4.62 -8.54
C THR A 10 9.13 3.28 -9.07
N LYS A 11 7.82 3.11 -8.99
CA LYS A 11 7.11 1.98 -9.59
C LYS A 11 5.73 2.42 -10.03
N THR A 12 5.34 1.95 -11.20
CA THR A 12 3.98 2.14 -11.72
C THR A 12 3.29 0.79 -11.83
N LYS A 13 2.09 0.70 -11.29
CA LYS A 13 1.26 -0.49 -11.36
C LYS A 13 -0.02 -0.16 -12.10
N ARG A 14 -0.40 -1.04 -13.04
CA ARG A 14 -1.66 -0.93 -13.77
C ARG A 14 -2.59 -2.05 -13.33
N LEU A 15 -3.84 -1.72 -13.12
CA LEU A 15 -4.87 -2.68 -12.73
C LEU A 15 -6.22 -2.33 -13.34
N THR A 16 -7.10 -3.30 -13.37
CA THR A 16 -8.50 -3.11 -13.73
C THR A 16 -9.33 -3.08 -12.46
N VAL A 17 -10.24 -2.13 -12.36
CA VAL A 17 -11.18 -2.07 -11.24
C VAL A 17 -12.21 -3.17 -11.41
N ASP A 18 -11.98 -4.31 -10.78
CA ASP A 18 -12.89 -5.44 -10.77
C ASP A 18 -14.03 -5.24 -9.77
N ARG A 19 -15.00 -6.15 -9.79
CA ARG A 19 -16.17 -6.06 -8.93
C ARG A 19 -15.82 -6.04 -7.45
N GLU A 20 -14.83 -6.83 -7.02
CA GLU A 20 -14.40 -6.91 -5.61
C GLU A 20 -13.83 -5.59 -5.10
N ARG A 21 -13.28 -4.78 -5.98
CA ARG A 21 -12.75 -3.46 -5.65
C ARG A 21 -13.82 -2.38 -5.55
N THR A 22 -15.06 -2.71 -5.83
CA THR A 22 -16.14 -1.71 -5.92
C THR A 22 -17.11 -1.78 -4.76
N ILE A 23 -17.81 -0.65 -4.54
CA ILE A 23 -18.96 -0.55 -3.65
C ILE A 23 -20.21 -0.24 -4.46
N SER A 24 -21.37 -0.63 -3.93
CA SER A 24 -22.66 -0.50 -4.62
C SER A 24 -23.65 0.40 -3.86
N PHE A 25 -23.16 1.39 -3.13
CA PHE A 25 -24.02 2.29 -2.34
C PHE A 25 -25.04 3.03 -3.21
N MET A 26 -24.72 3.28 -4.46
CA MET A 26 -25.60 3.94 -5.42
C MET A 26 -26.23 2.96 -6.41
N GLY A 27 -26.38 1.70 -6.01
CA GLY A 27 -26.94 0.63 -6.83
C GLY A 27 -25.89 -0.06 -7.70
N GLU A 28 -26.31 -1.16 -8.34
CA GLU A 28 -25.42 -2.01 -9.12
C GLU A 28 -24.77 -1.27 -10.31
N GLU A 29 -25.53 -0.42 -10.98
CA GLU A 29 -25.05 0.36 -12.12
C GLU A 29 -24.13 1.52 -11.72
N GLY A 30 -24.15 1.89 -10.44
CA GLY A 30 -23.33 2.95 -9.87
C GLY A 30 -22.09 2.46 -9.14
N ARG A 31 -21.61 1.26 -9.44
CA ARG A 31 -20.41 0.71 -8.79
C ARG A 31 -19.19 1.54 -9.11
N VAL A 32 -18.45 1.89 -8.06
CA VAL A 32 -17.22 2.69 -8.14
C VAL A 32 -16.14 2.09 -7.27
N TYR A 33 -14.90 2.39 -7.65
CA TYR A 33 -13.69 1.97 -6.91
C TYR A 33 -13.82 2.41 -5.45
N ALA A 34 -13.82 1.43 -4.55
CA ALA A 34 -13.96 1.71 -3.11
C ALA A 34 -12.66 2.30 -2.55
N THR A 35 -12.79 3.30 -1.70
CA THR A 35 -11.63 3.94 -1.04
C THR A 35 -10.74 2.92 -0.32
N PRO A 36 -11.25 1.98 0.48
CA PRO A 36 -10.39 0.97 1.11
C PRO A 36 -9.63 0.09 0.11
N SER A 37 -10.25 -0.23 -1.02
CA SER A 37 -9.59 -1.02 -2.07
C SER A 37 -8.48 -0.24 -2.75
N LEU A 38 -8.69 1.04 -3.01
CA LEU A 38 -7.66 1.94 -3.55
C LEU A 38 -6.49 2.05 -2.57
N ILE A 39 -6.76 2.20 -1.29
CA ILE A 39 -5.72 2.22 -0.24
C ILE A 39 -4.90 0.93 -0.28
N GLY A 40 -5.55 -0.23 -0.34
CA GLY A 40 -4.87 -1.51 -0.43
C GLY A 40 -4.00 -1.64 -1.67
N ASP A 41 -4.47 -1.17 -2.81
CA ASP A 41 -3.70 -1.19 -4.07
C ASP A 41 -2.50 -0.23 -4.03
N ILE A 42 -2.64 0.93 -3.38
CA ILE A 42 -1.55 1.88 -3.14
C ILE A 42 -0.50 1.25 -2.22
N GLU A 43 -0.92 0.68 -1.10
CA GLU A 43 0.00 0.00 -0.18
C GLU A 43 0.75 -1.14 -0.88
N GLY A 44 0.04 -1.92 -1.69
CA GLY A 44 0.63 -3.01 -2.47
C GLY A 44 1.70 -2.52 -3.44
N THR A 45 1.45 -1.39 -4.11
CA THR A 45 2.41 -0.79 -5.05
C THR A 45 3.68 -0.34 -4.31
N CYS A 46 3.54 0.31 -3.17
CA CYS A 46 4.68 0.73 -2.34
C CYS A 46 5.46 -0.48 -1.80
N ARG A 47 4.75 -1.52 -1.35
CA ARG A 47 5.39 -2.77 -0.91
C ARG A 47 6.21 -3.40 -2.02
N GLU A 48 5.65 -3.51 -3.22
CA GLU A 48 6.34 -4.06 -4.38
C GLU A 48 7.57 -3.23 -4.76
N LEU A 49 7.47 -1.91 -4.67
CA LEU A 49 8.61 -1.01 -4.90
C LEU A 49 9.74 -1.31 -3.90
N LEU A 50 9.43 -1.49 -2.63
CA LEU A 50 10.42 -1.85 -1.63
C LEU A 50 11.02 -3.23 -1.89
N LEU A 51 10.23 -4.21 -2.30
CA LEU A 51 10.72 -5.55 -2.61
C LEU A 51 11.70 -5.56 -3.78
N ASP A 52 11.55 -4.64 -4.74
CA ASP A 52 12.51 -4.49 -5.84
C ASP A 52 13.90 -4.08 -5.35
N HIS A 53 14.00 -3.52 -4.13
CA HIS A 53 15.23 -3.00 -3.53
C HIS A 53 15.58 -3.66 -2.19
N ALA A 54 14.86 -4.71 -1.81
CA ALA A 54 15.07 -5.41 -0.55
C ALA A 54 16.08 -6.54 -0.67
N ASP A 55 16.70 -6.88 0.45
CA ASP A 55 17.47 -8.11 0.58
C ASP A 55 16.54 -9.28 0.83
N THR A 56 17.04 -10.51 0.69
CA THR A 56 16.23 -11.73 0.70
C THR A 56 15.34 -11.92 1.94
N ASP A 57 15.81 -11.48 3.10
CA ASP A 57 15.14 -11.68 4.39
C ASP A 57 14.33 -10.47 4.83
N GLU A 58 14.12 -9.53 3.93
CA GLU A 58 13.43 -8.27 4.24
C GLU A 58 12.02 -8.23 3.69
N GLU A 59 11.15 -7.62 4.46
CA GLU A 59 9.78 -7.30 4.11
C GLU A 59 9.48 -5.89 4.63
N SER A 60 8.28 -5.38 4.42
CA SER A 60 7.89 -4.10 4.97
C SER A 60 6.48 -4.13 5.53
N VAL A 61 6.22 -3.24 6.48
CA VAL A 61 4.90 -3.06 7.08
C VAL A 61 4.49 -1.59 6.95
N GLY A 62 3.19 -1.35 6.74
CA GLY A 62 2.64 -0.01 6.70
C GLY A 62 2.57 0.61 8.08
N MET A 63 2.92 1.88 8.18
CA MET A 63 2.86 2.66 9.42
C MET A 63 1.81 3.74 9.36
N GLU A 64 1.69 4.41 8.23
CA GLU A 64 0.84 5.57 8.06
C GLU A 64 0.45 5.71 6.60
N ILE A 65 -0.78 6.13 6.35
CA ILE A 65 -1.25 6.47 5.01
C ILE A 65 -2.22 7.64 5.09
N SER A 66 -2.08 8.57 4.16
CA SER A 66 -3.00 9.66 3.94
C SER A 66 -3.42 9.63 2.48
N LEU A 67 -4.70 9.75 2.21
CA LEU A 67 -5.26 9.65 0.87
C LEU A 67 -6.28 10.74 0.62
N ARG A 68 -6.21 11.31 -0.57
CA ARG A 68 -7.30 12.10 -1.14
C ARG A 68 -7.86 11.34 -2.32
N HIS A 69 -9.08 10.88 -2.23
CA HIS A 69 -9.82 10.20 -3.29
C HIS A 69 -10.61 11.27 -4.05
N LEU A 70 -10.06 11.72 -5.18
CA LEU A 70 -10.48 12.96 -5.87
C LEU A 70 -11.64 12.77 -6.84
N ALA A 71 -11.79 11.58 -7.40
CA ALA A 71 -12.79 11.30 -8.41
C ALA A 71 -13.16 9.81 -8.40
N PRO A 72 -14.42 9.47 -8.72
CA PRO A 72 -14.84 8.08 -8.81
C PRO A 72 -14.28 7.41 -10.06
N THR A 73 -13.95 6.12 -9.94
CA THR A 73 -13.57 5.27 -11.06
C THR A 73 -14.59 4.16 -11.21
N LEU A 74 -15.06 3.93 -12.41
CA LEU A 74 -16.12 2.97 -12.67
C LEU A 74 -15.59 1.53 -12.75
N LEU A 75 -16.49 0.58 -12.50
CA LEU A 75 -16.23 -0.84 -12.72
C LEU A 75 -15.64 -1.04 -14.13
N ASP A 76 -14.63 -1.90 -14.23
CA ASP A 76 -13.91 -2.28 -15.45
C ASP A 76 -12.98 -1.21 -16.04
N MET A 77 -12.88 -0.04 -15.45
CA MET A 77 -11.89 0.95 -15.86
C MET A 77 -10.48 0.53 -15.48
N GLN A 78 -9.52 0.93 -16.29
CA GLN A 78 -8.09 0.78 -16.00
C GLN A 78 -7.61 1.90 -15.09
N VAL A 79 -6.77 1.55 -14.12
CA VAL A 79 -6.14 2.49 -13.19
C VAL A 79 -4.64 2.33 -13.27
N GLU A 80 -3.93 3.45 -13.21
CA GLU A 80 -2.49 3.50 -13.14
C GLU A 80 -2.09 4.18 -11.83
N ILE A 81 -1.36 3.43 -10.98
CA ILE A 81 -0.86 3.92 -9.69
C ILE A 81 0.66 4.05 -9.80
N THR A 82 1.18 5.25 -9.55
CA THR A 82 2.61 5.50 -9.53
C THR A 82 3.04 5.89 -8.13
N ALA A 83 3.98 5.15 -7.58
CA ALA A 83 4.60 5.44 -6.30
C ALA A 83 6.06 5.81 -6.51
N TRP A 84 6.57 6.73 -5.68
CA TRP A 84 7.99 7.04 -5.66
C TRP A 84 8.44 7.33 -4.23
N VAL A 85 9.69 6.98 -3.96
CA VAL A 85 10.33 7.21 -2.68
C VAL A 85 10.70 8.68 -2.58
N VAL A 86 10.31 9.36 -1.51
CA VAL A 86 10.68 10.75 -1.25
C VAL A 86 11.72 10.89 -0.17
N ALA A 87 11.79 9.95 0.76
CA ALA A 87 12.80 9.96 1.83
C ALA A 87 13.05 8.55 2.35
N VAL A 88 14.29 8.30 2.74
CA VAL A 88 14.69 7.08 3.44
C VAL A 88 15.42 7.50 4.71
N ASP A 89 14.89 7.10 5.86
CA ASP A 89 15.47 7.41 7.17
C ASP A 89 15.64 6.08 7.93
N GLY A 90 16.85 5.52 7.85
CA GLY A 90 17.10 4.17 8.36
C GLY A 90 16.20 3.16 7.65
N ARG A 91 15.37 2.46 8.41
CA ARG A 91 14.41 1.47 7.88
C ARG A 91 13.04 2.07 7.56
N LYS A 92 12.86 3.35 7.78
CA LYS A 92 11.62 4.06 7.53
C LYS A 92 11.68 4.68 6.14
N VAL A 93 10.67 4.39 5.31
CA VAL A 93 10.61 4.85 3.92
C VAL A 93 9.31 5.61 3.70
N LEU A 94 9.44 6.83 3.18
CA LEU A 94 8.32 7.70 2.86
C LEU A 94 8.09 7.72 1.36
N PHE A 95 6.82 7.61 0.98
CA PHE A 95 6.38 7.60 -0.42
C PHE A 95 5.40 8.72 -0.70
N GLU A 96 5.42 9.20 -1.93
CA GLU A 96 4.31 9.93 -2.54
C GLU A 96 3.73 9.06 -3.65
N ILE A 97 2.42 9.14 -3.82
CA ILE A 97 1.70 8.33 -4.79
C ILE A 97 0.68 9.18 -5.54
N SER A 98 0.55 8.94 -6.83
CA SER A 98 -0.54 9.46 -7.64
C SER A 98 -1.24 8.31 -8.35
N ALA A 99 -2.54 8.46 -8.57
CA ALA A 99 -3.32 7.49 -9.32
C ALA A 99 -4.24 8.20 -10.31
N LYS A 100 -4.42 7.59 -11.47
CA LYS A 100 -5.32 8.09 -12.50
C LYS A 100 -6.06 6.93 -13.16
N ASP A 101 -7.28 7.18 -13.61
CA ASP A 101 -8.00 6.25 -14.45
C ASP A 101 -7.89 6.67 -15.92
N GLU A 102 -8.71 6.10 -16.80
CA GLU A 102 -8.67 6.41 -18.23
C GLU A 102 -9.09 7.84 -18.57
N VAL A 103 -9.75 8.51 -17.63
CA VAL A 103 -10.38 9.83 -17.85
C VAL A 103 -9.63 10.94 -17.13
N GLU A 104 -9.16 10.72 -15.89
CA GLU A 104 -8.74 11.79 -15.01
C GLU A 104 -7.87 11.30 -13.85
N PRO A 105 -7.14 12.21 -13.18
CA PRO A 105 -6.53 11.88 -11.89
C PRO A 105 -7.60 11.52 -10.86
N ILE A 106 -7.36 10.46 -10.09
CA ILE A 106 -8.34 9.96 -9.11
C ILE A 106 -7.85 10.02 -7.67
N ALA A 107 -6.56 10.10 -7.45
CA ALA A 107 -6.04 10.13 -6.08
C ALA A 107 -4.64 10.72 -5.99
N THR A 108 -4.37 11.30 -4.82
CA THR A 108 -3.03 11.61 -4.34
C THR A 108 -2.88 11.03 -2.94
N SER A 109 -1.68 10.57 -2.60
CA SER A 109 -1.45 9.88 -1.33
C SER A 109 -0.02 10.09 -0.85
N THR A 110 0.16 9.99 0.46
CA THR A 110 1.46 9.81 1.11
C THR A 110 1.38 8.54 1.94
N HIS A 111 2.49 7.83 2.01
CA HIS A 111 2.54 6.54 2.72
C HIS A 111 3.90 6.35 3.36
N THR A 112 3.92 5.79 4.55
CA THR A 112 5.15 5.45 5.26
C THR A 112 5.15 3.96 5.55
N ARG A 113 6.26 3.31 5.22
CA ARG A 113 6.48 1.89 5.53
C ARG A 113 7.77 1.73 6.33
N PHE A 114 7.83 0.64 7.06
CA PHE A 114 9.00 0.27 7.82
C PHE A 114 9.54 -1.07 7.31
N VAL A 115 10.81 -1.11 6.93
CA VAL A 115 11.47 -2.33 6.45
C VAL A 115 11.82 -3.17 7.66
N VAL A 116 11.45 -4.45 7.64
CA VAL A 116 11.64 -5.37 8.76
C VAL A 116 12.43 -6.60 8.31
N ASP A 117 13.18 -7.16 9.25
CA ASP A 117 13.74 -8.49 9.10
C ASP A 117 12.65 -9.51 9.41
N VAL A 118 12.39 -10.44 8.49
CA VAL A 118 11.28 -11.39 8.60
C VAL A 118 11.40 -12.26 9.85
N ALA A 119 12.57 -12.79 10.15
CA ALA A 119 12.78 -13.66 11.31
C ALA A 119 12.53 -12.93 12.63
N LYS A 120 13.07 -11.71 12.76
CA LYS A 120 12.84 -10.89 13.96
C LYS A 120 11.37 -10.52 14.11
N ARG A 121 10.70 -10.24 13.01
CA ARG A 121 9.27 -9.90 13.04
C ARG A 121 8.43 -11.08 13.50
N GLN A 122 8.73 -12.29 13.02
CA GLN A 122 8.04 -13.49 13.44
C GLN A 122 8.21 -13.75 14.93
N GLU A 123 9.39 -13.52 15.50
CA GLU A 123 9.63 -13.63 16.94
C GLU A 123 8.77 -12.64 17.74
N ARG A 124 8.70 -11.41 17.27
CA ARG A 124 7.84 -10.39 17.91
C ARG A 124 6.36 -10.77 17.87
N LEU A 125 5.90 -11.34 16.76
CA LEU A 125 4.52 -11.80 16.62
C LEU A 125 4.23 -12.98 17.56
N LYS A 126 5.17 -13.91 17.73
CA LYS A 126 5.06 -15.00 18.69
C LYS A 126 4.98 -14.48 20.12
N ALA A 127 5.81 -13.50 20.46
CA ALA A 127 5.79 -12.88 21.77
C ALA A 127 4.46 -12.18 22.04
N LYS A 128 3.90 -11.52 21.05
CA LYS A 128 2.57 -10.90 21.14
C LYS A 128 1.47 -11.94 21.36
N ALA A 129 1.54 -13.06 20.63
CA ALA A 129 0.58 -14.16 20.78
C ALA A 129 0.63 -14.76 22.17
N ALA A 130 1.83 -14.92 22.77
CA ALA A 130 2.00 -15.40 24.13
C ALA A 130 1.35 -14.44 25.16
N LYS A 131 1.54 -13.13 24.97
CA LYS A 131 0.90 -12.11 25.81
C LYS A 131 -0.63 -12.16 25.71
N ARG A 132 -1.17 -12.39 24.52
CA ARG A 132 -2.61 -12.56 24.30
C ARG A 132 -3.14 -13.75 25.10
N THR A 133 -2.45 -14.88 25.08
CA THR A 133 -2.82 -16.06 25.84
C THR A 133 -2.87 -15.75 27.33
N ALA A 134 -1.85 -15.08 27.87
CA ALA A 134 -1.81 -14.68 29.27
C ALA A 134 -2.96 -13.73 29.64
N VAL A 135 -3.27 -12.75 28.79
CA VAL A 135 -4.39 -11.82 29.02
C VAL A 135 -5.74 -12.54 29.03
N ARG A 136 -5.95 -13.49 28.12
CA ARG A 136 -7.20 -14.25 28.03
C ARG A 136 -7.38 -15.25 29.18
N ALA A 137 -6.28 -15.74 29.76
CA ALA A 137 -6.30 -16.64 30.91
C ALA A 137 -6.55 -15.91 32.23
N GLY A 138 -6.22 -14.63 32.29
CA GLY A 138 -6.48 -13.76 33.45
C GLY A 138 -7.92 -13.23 33.42
#